data_6dc8ed4353a24f94e0cf094f1f9c3cf6
#
_entry.id   6dc8ed4353a24f94e0cf094f1f9c3cf6
#
_cell.length_a   1.000
_cell.length_b   1.000
_cell.length_c   1.000
_cell.angle_alpha   90.00
_cell.angle_beta   90.00
_cell.angle_gamma   90.00
#
_symmetry.space_group_name_H-M   'P 1'
#
loop_
_entity.id
_entity.type
_entity.pdbx_description
1 polymer ?
#
loop_
_entity_poly.entity_id
_entity_poly.type
_entity_poly.pdbx_seq_one_letter_code
_entity_poly.pdbx_strand_id
1 'polypeptide(L)'
;VRVGVAVARRKAARWVRHWTRRWEAQPLHTRRTVRLVAASGALGGVLAAGMIAAAGPWDSGQRTAEKQTAARADAAGGRTGDADHGSSDGVPGKGAPGDGLQGAGAGAPRVLTPLGPQDGTRPVAAPRPTGAGLARELAPLLKNPALGSPTTAAVWDVTTGRELYGAHETTGVVPASTVKLATGAAALAALGPDHRIPTASLAEGGEVFLVGGGDPTLSAKRLKGLARDTARKLKKDGVRKVAVRYDATVYAGDVLHEIGPNENIAPVTPLMVNEARLDDSWHGPAPRGTDPARDAADAFAGELREAGVRVAGEPRAERVPEKADELAATYSAPLAELTERMLTYSDNDLGEALARQTAIAAGRDASFAGSGKAVAGQLKKLGLPVRGARFADGSGISRDNRVSADLLARLLVAAADPDRPELRSLLTGLPVAGFNGTLRDRYGDAGGDGSDAGGTAAARGVVRAKTGTLTGVNSLAGTVVDADGRLLAFAFFTMDATDRTGAGDALDRMAAAVASCGCR
;
A
#
# COMPACT_ATOMS: atom_id res chain seq x y z
N VAL A 1 2.72 32.94 -44.93
CA VAL A 1 1.72 32.64 -43.89
C VAL A 1 0.38 32.16 -44.49
N ARG A 2 -0.13 32.72 -45.60
CA ARG A 2 -1.44 32.33 -46.19
C ARG A 2 -1.49 30.91 -46.79
N VAL A 3 -0.38 30.35 -47.27
CA VAL A 3 -0.32 29.00 -47.88
C VAL A 3 -0.36 27.90 -46.78
N GLY A 4 0.26 28.12 -45.64
CA GLY A 4 0.27 27.15 -44.51
C GLY A 4 -1.11 26.91 -43.88
N VAL A 5 -1.93 27.96 -43.77
CA VAL A 5 -3.29 27.89 -43.22
C VAL A 5 -4.24 27.10 -44.13
N ALA A 6 -4.10 27.25 -45.47
CA ALA A 6 -4.91 26.50 -46.43
C ALA A 6 -4.61 24.99 -46.41
N VAL A 7 -3.35 24.59 -46.25
CA VAL A 7 -2.92 23.17 -46.14
C VAL A 7 -3.42 22.55 -44.82
N ALA A 8 -3.35 23.28 -43.69
CA ALA A 8 -3.86 22.83 -42.41
C ALA A 8 -5.38 22.62 -42.44
N ARG A 9 -6.14 23.54 -43.02
CA ARG A 9 -7.59 23.41 -43.21
C ARG A 9 -7.99 22.22 -44.10
N ARG A 10 -7.23 21.90 -45.16
CA ARG A 10 -7.50 20.74 -46.02
C ARG A 10 -7.17 19.41 -45.30
N LYS A 11 -6.15 19.36 -44.46
CA LYS A 11 -5.83 18.18 -43.61
C LYS A 11 -6.91 17.96 -42.53
N ALA A 12 -7.35 19.02 -41.86
CA ALA A 12 -8.43 18.97 -40.88
C ALA A 12 -9.76 18.51 -41.50
N ALA A 13 -10.12 19.03 -42.69
CA ALA A 13 -11.34 18.63 -43.38
C ALA A 13 -11.31 17.17 -43.89
N ARG A 14 -10.13 16.62 -44.24
CA ARG A 14 -9.98 15.20 -44.58
C ARG A 14 -10.11 14.32 -43.31
N TRP A 15 -9.53 14.75 -42.19
CA TRP A 15 -9.60 14.05 -40.91
C TRP A 15 -11.05 14.00 -40.41
N VAL A 16 -11.78 15.11 -40.40
CA VAL A 16 -13.19 15.18 -40.02
C VAL A 16 -14.06 14.25 -40.89
N ARG A 17 -13.88 14.24 -42.24
CA ARG A 17 -14.61 13.34 -43.14
C ARG A 17 -14.30 11.87 -42.91
N HIS A 18 -13.07 11.52 -42.52
CA HIS A 18 -12.70 10.15 -42.18
C HIS A 18 -13.40 9.67 -40.89
N TRP A 19 -13.44 10.54 -39.87
CA TRP A 19 -14.09 10.25 -38.60
C TRP A 19 -15.62 10.20 -38.72
N THR A 20 -16.26 11.08 -39.49
CA THR A 20 -17.71 11.04 -39.73
C THR A 20 -18.12 9.76 -40.43
N ARG A 21 -17.40 9.29 -41.46
CA ARG A 21 -17.69 8.00 -42.09
C ARG A 21 -17.53 6.80 -41.15
N ARG A 22 -16.50 6.78 -40.30
CA ARG A 22 -16.33 5.75 -39.28
C ARG A 22 -17.43 5.77 -38.23
N TRP A 23 -17.88 6.96 -37.86
CA TRP A 23 -19.00 7.15 -36.95
C TRP A 23 -20.31 6.65 -37.55
N GLU A 24 -20.55 6.96 -38.80
CA GLU A 24 -21.73 6.51 -39.54
C GLU A 24 -21.76 4.99 -39.79
N ALA A 25 -20.63 4.32 -39.75
CA ALA A 25 -20.51 2.88 -39.86
C ALA A 25 -20.78 2.12 -38.54
N GLN A 26 -20.85 2.82 -37.38
CA GLN A 26 -21.14 2.19 -36.11
C GLN A 26 -22.61 1.76 -35.96
N PRO A 27 -22.90 0.65 -35.24
CA PRO A 27 -24.26 0.20 -34.96
C PRO A 27 -25.09 1.29 -34.25
N LEU A 28 -26.42 1.33 -34.54
CA LEU A 28 -27.31 2.36 -33.99
C LEU A 28 -27.34 2.43 -32.46
N HIS A 29 -27.19 1.27 -31.76
CA HIS A 29 -27.12 1.24 -30.32
C HIS A 29 -25.87 1.91 -29.78
N THR A 30 -24.70 1.68 -30.40
CA THR A 30 -23.43 2.32 -30.02
C THR A 30 -23.52 3.85 -30.19
N ARG A 31 -24.09 4.32 -31.30
CA ARG A 31 -24.30 5.74 -31.52
C ARG A 31 -25.24 6.39 -30.51
N ARG A 32 -26.32 5.69 -30.11
CA ARG A 32 -27.24 6.15 -29.05
C ARG A 32 -26.56 6.21 -27.69
N THR A 33 -25.82 5.18 -27.31
CA THR A 33 -25.10 5.14 -26.03
C THR A 33 -24.07 6.27 -25.93
N VAL A 34 -23.24 6.47 -26.96
CA VAL A 34 -22.22 7.54 -26.95
C VAL A 34 -22.87 8.93 -26.93
N ARG A 35 -23.99 9.13 -27.63
CA ARG A 35 -24.72 10.41 -27.56
C ARG A 35 -25.33 10.66 -26.17
N LEU A 36 -25.88 9.64 -25.53
CA LEU A 36 -26.41 9.76 -24.18
C LEU A 36 -25.31 10.07 -23.15
N VAL A 37 -24.18 9.38 -23.24
CA VAL A 37 -23.02 9.64 -22.36
C VAL A 37 -22.47 11.05 -22.58
N ALA A 38 -22.33 11.49 -23.83
CA ALA A 38 -21.87 12.84 -24.15
C ALA A 38 -22.86 13.93 -23.67
N ALA A 39 -24.17 13.70 -23.84
CA ALA A 39 -25.19 14.63 -23.36
C ALA A 39 -25.24 14.69 -21.82
N SER A 40 -25.12 13.54 -21.13
CA SER A 40 -25.06 13.48 -19.67
C SER A 40 -23.81 14.16 -19.12
N GLY A 41 -22.65 13.96 -19.78
CA GLY A 41 -21.40 14.62 -19.41
C GLY A 41 -21.46 16.14 -19.60
N ALA A 42 -22.06 16.61 -20.68
CA ALA A 42 -22.26 18.05 -20.93
C ALA A 42 -23.22 18.66 -19.91
N LEU A 43 -24.33 17.98 -19.60
CA LEU A 43 -25.29 18.44 -18.58
C LEU A 43 -24.66 18.48 -17.19
N GLY A 44 -23.90 17.45 -16.82
CA GLY A 44 -23.15 17.39 -15.57
C GLY A 44 -22.09 18.50 -15.46
N GLY A 45 -21.39 18.79 -16.54
CA GLY A 45 -20.42 19.89 -16.60
C GLY A 45 -21.08 21.28 -16.44
N VAL A 46 -22.23 21.50 -17.07
CA VAL A 46 -22.98 22.76 -16.92
C VAL A 46 -23.53 22.93 -15.49
N LEU A 47 -24.05 21.85 -14.89
CA LEU A 47 -24.52 21.88 -13.49
C LEU A 47 -23.38 22.12 -12.51
N ALA A 48 -22.21 21.47 -12.71
CA ALA A 48 -21.04 21.68 -11.87
C ALA A 48 -20.50 23.12 -12.00
N ALA A 49 -20.42 23.66 -13.22
CA ALA A 49 -20.03 25.05 -13.44
C ALA A 49 -21.03 26.05 -12.83
N GLY A 50 -22.32 25.73 -12.92
CA GLY A 50 -23.39 26.53 -12.28
C GLY A 50 -23.29 26.54 -10.75
N MET A 51 -23.01 25.39 -10.13
CA MET A 51 -22.80 25.30 -8.69
C MET A 51 -21.55 26.05 -8.23
N ILE A 52 -20.44 25.94 -8.99
CA ILE A 52 -19.20 26.69 -8.70
C ILE A 52 -19.44 28.20 -8.82
N ALA A 53 -20.22 28.67 -9.82
CA ALA A 53 -20.55 30.07 -9.98
C ALA A 53 -21.51 30.57 -8.89
N ALA A 54 -22.45 29.73 -8.42
CA ALA A 54 -23.40 30.06 -7.36
C ALA A 54 -22.78 30.04 -5.95
N ALA A 55 -21.71 29.26 -5.75
CA ALA A 55 -21.00 29.19 -4.45
C ALA A 55 -20.20 30.46 -4.14
N GLY A 56 -20.05 31.40 -5.08
CA GLY A 56 -19.28 32.63 -4.90
C GLY A 56 -17.77 32.39 -4.82
N PRO A 57 -16.98 33.45 -4.67
CA PRO A 57 -15.55 33.29 -4.50
C PRO A 57 -15.26 32.53 -3.19
N TRP A 58 -14.41 31.51 -3.27
CA TRP A 58 -13.96 30.66 -2.15
C TRP A 58 -13.03 31.43 -1.22
N ASP A 59 -13.43 32.60 -0.80
CA ASP A 59 -12.75 33.43 0.18
C ASP A 59 -13.43 33.19 1.53
N SER A 60 -12.81 32.36 2.36
CA SER A 60 -13.27 32.08 3.74
C SER A 60 -13.18 33.30 4.66
N GLY A 61 -12.95 34.51 4.13
CA GLY A 61 -12.68 35.72 4.89
C GLY A 61 -11.25 35.77 5.49
N GLN A 62 -10.60 34.63 5.58
CA GLN A 62 -9.26 34.48 6.16
C GLN A 62 -8.19 35.17 5.33
N ARG A 63 -8.20 35.01 3.99
CA ARG A 63 -7.31 35.73 3.06
C ARG A 63 -7.55 37.23 3.02
N THR A 64 -8.79 37.65 3.20
CA THR A 64 -9.14 39.08 3.29
C THR A 64 -8.62 39.68 4.61
N ALA A 65 -8.73 38.95 5.71
CA ALA A 65 -8.16 39.34 7.00
C ALA A 65 -6.63 39.37 6.96
N GLU A 66 -6.00 38.37 6.36
CA GLU A 66 -4.54 38.32 6.18
C GLU A 66 -4.02 39.48 5.31
N LYS A 67 -4.70 39.80 4.19
CA LYS A 67 -4.36 40.96 3.34
C LYS A 67 -4.55 42.30 4.08
N GLN A 68 -5.61 42.41 4.89
CA GLN A 68 -5.81 43.63 5.70
C GLN A 68 -4.78 43.75 6.81
N THR A 69 -4.34 42.66 7.41
CA THR A 69 -3.28 42.65 8.42
C THR A 69 -1.92 42.98 7.79
N ALA A 70 -1.60 42.42 6.62
CA ALA A 70 -0.40 42.75 5.87
C ALA A 70 -0.38 44.23 5.43
N ALA A 71 -1.50 44.73 4.88
CA ALA A 71 -1.61 46.16 4.50
C ALA A 71 -1.50 47.12 5.68
N ARG A 72 -1.95 46.74 6.89
CA ARG A 72 -1.75 47.51 8.13
C ARG A 72 -0.33 47.45 8.62
N ALA A 73 0.38 46.31 8.45
CA ALA A 73 1.79 46.18 8.76
C ALA A 73 2.66 47.02 7.82
N ASP A 74 2.36 47.05 6.51
CA ASP A 74 3.04 47.90 5.53
C ASP A 74 2.79 49.40 5.76
N ALA A 75 1.60 49.77 6.20
CA ALA A 75 1.26 51.15 6.53
C ALA A 75 1.89 51.64 7.85
N ALA A 76 2.26 50.72 8.74
CA ALA A 76 2.90 51.03 10.03
C ALA A 76 4.45 51.03 9.97
N GLY A 77 5.04 50.45 8.91
CA GLY A 77 6.50 50.32 8.73
C GLY A 77 6.96 50.97 7.43
N GLY A 78 7.16 52.29 7.43
CA GLY A 78 7.83 52.97 6.33
C GLY A 78 9.34 52.76 6.36
N ARG A 79 9.88 52.41 5.20
CA ARG A 79 11.27 52.51 4.72
C ARG A 79 12.21 51.32 4.81
N THR A 80 12.52 50.91 3.60
CA THR A 80 13.81 50.62 2.97
C THR A 80 14.59 49.38 3.36
N GLY A 81 14.95 48.64 2.32
CA GLY A 81 16.15 47.83 2.30
C GLY A 81 16.05 46.61 1.37
N ASP A 82 16.50 46.82 0.12
CA ASP A 82 16.95 45.72 -0.76
C ASP A 82 17.93 44.80 -0.02
N ALA A 83 17.79 43.51 -0.17
CA ALA A 83 18.82 42.58 0.23
C ALA A 83 19.02 41.53 -0.88
N ASP A 84 20.14 41.76 -1.52
CA ASP A 84 20.82 40.93 -2.50
C ASP A 84 21.31 39.61 -1.91
N HIS A 85 21.26 38.55 -2.75
CA HIS A 85 21.82 37.25 -2.43
C HIS A 85 23.33 37.21 -2.65
N GLY A 86 24.11 36.96 -1.59
CA GLY A 86 25.54 36.73 -1.68
C GLY A 86 26.05 35.69 -0.71
N SER A 87 26.72 34.70 -1.29
CA SER A 87 27.36 33.56 -0.62
C SER A 87 28.62 33.92 0.17
N SER A 88 28.96 33.01 1.09
CA SER A 88 30.31 32.51 1.46
C SER A 88 31.04 33.01 2.68
N ASP A 89 31.41 32.05 3.49
CA ASP A 89 32.67 31.77 4.20
C ASP A 89 33.27 32.77 5.21
N GLY A 90 33.60 32.22 6.40
CA GLY A 90 34.73 32.72 7.19
C GLY A 90 34.55 32.85 8.71
N VAL A 91 35.23 32.07 9.42
CA VAL A 91 35.60 31.77 10.81
C VAL A 91 36.03 32.99 11.70
N PRO A 92 36.33 32.86 13.00
CA PRO A 92 35.60 33.49 14.13
C PRO A 92 36.36 34.61 14.85
N GLY A 93 35.62 35.43 15.61
CA GLY A 93 36.20 36.45 16.49
C GLY A 93 35.40 36.68 17.77
N LYS A 94 36.11 36.58 18.89
CA LYS A 94 35.67 36.81 20.28
C LYS A 94 35.29 38.27 20.58
N GLY A 95 34.34 38.47 21.49
CA GLY A 95 34.16 39.74 22.18
C GLY A 95 32.84 39.87 22.96
N ALA A 96 32.91 40.00 24.26
CA ALA A 96 31.81 40.16 25.22
C ALA A 96 31.30 41.61 25.33
N PRO A 97 30.49 42.00 26.33
CA PRO A 97 29.03 42.07 26.28
C PRO A 97 28.53 43.56 26.32
N GLY A 98 27.29 43.77 25.93
CA GLY A 98 26.65 45.09 26.03
C GLY A 98 25.13 44.98 26.11
N ASP A 99 24.62 45.54 27.17
CA ASP A 99 23.23 45.65 27.61
C ASP A 99 22.23 46.19 26.58
N GLY A 100 21.02 45.65 26.68
CA GLY A 100 19.76 46.37 26.69
C GLY A 100 19.21 46.92 25.37
N LEU A 101 18.10 46.36 24.96
CA LEU A 101 16.84 47.10 24.73
C LEU A 101 15.74 46.12 24.34
N GLN A 102 14.79 45.97 25.24
CA GLN A 102 13.49 45.31 25.00
C GLN A 102 12.72 46.16 23.98
N GLY A 103 12.50 45.57 22.78
CA GLY A 103 11.50 46.03 21.82
C GLY A 103 10.42 44.94 21.70
N ALA A 104 9.31 45.09 22.39
CA ALA A 104 8.17 44.20 22.26
C ALA A 104 7.51 44.41 20.90
N GLY A 105 7.97 43.65 19.91
CA GLY A 105 7.18 43.36 18.72
C GLY A 105 6.08 42.41 19.11
N ALA A 106 4.81 42.82 18.97
CA ALA A 106 3.66 41.94 19.12
C ALA A 106 3.74 40.85 18.05
N GLY A 107 4.41 39.74 18.38
CA GLY A 107 4.45 38.55 17.54
C GLY A 107 3.05 38.00 17.37
N ALA A 108 2.70 37.58 16.16
CA ALA A 108 1.49 36.83 15.89
C ALA A 108 1.34 35.71 16.94
N PRO A 109 0.15 35.47 17.47
CA PRO A 109 -0.05 34.39 18.44
C PRO A 109 0.44 33.07 17.84
N ARG A 110 1.25 32.33 18.58
CA ARG A 110 1.74 31.03 18.17
C ARG A 110 0.55 30.10 17.95
N VAL A 111 0.24 29.80 16.70
CA VAL A 111 -0.89 28.95 16.30
C VAL A 111 -0.60 27.47 16.62
N LEU A 112 0.66 27.11 16.84
CA LEU A 112 1.06 25.77 17.23
C LEU A 112 1.88 25.84 18.52
N THR A 113 1.37 25.22 19.56
CA THR A 113 2.18 24.91 20.74
C THR A 113 3.22 23.88 20.33
N PRO A 114 4.54 24.10 20.57
CA PRO A 114 5.53 23.07 20.28
C PRO A 114 5.15 21.77 21.00
N LEU A 115 5.05 20.66 20.27
CA LEU A 115 4.85 19.32 20.83
C LEU A 115 6.15 18.78 21.45
N GLY A 116 6.85 19.61 22.23
CA GLY A 116 8.06 19.25 22.96
C GLY A 116 8.04 19.83 24.36
N PRO A 117 8.84 19.29 25.29
CA PRO A 117 8.90 19.78 26.66
C PRO A 117 9.34 21.26 26.64
N GLN A 118 8.43 22.14 27.02
CA GLN A 118 8.78 23.48 27.47
C GLN A 118 9.31 23.31 28.90
N ASP A 119 10.47 23.84 29.15
CA ASP A 119 11.10 23.95 30.48
C ASP A 119 11.63 22.66 31.11
N GLY A 120 12.53 21.94 30.44
CA GLY A 120 13.40 20.96 31.12
C GLY A 120 12.71 19.85 31.94
N THR A 121 11.37 19.85 31.98
CA THR A 121 10.60 18.78 32.59
C THR A 121 10.59 17.57 31.66
N ARG A 122 11.15 16.46 32.10
CA ARG A 122 10.94 15.16 31.42
C ARG A 122 9.46 15.01 31.13
N PRO A 123 9.06 14.63 29.89
CA PRO A 123 7.67 14.33 29.62
C PRO A 123 7.22 13.30 30.65
N VAL A 124 6.18 13.61 31.41
CA VAL A 124 5.54 12.64 32.28
C VAL A 124 5.05 11.54 31.35
N ALA A 125 5.61 10.32 31.51
CA ALA A 125 5.19 9.21 30.68
C ALA A 125 3.68 9.01 30.84
N ALA A 126 2.96 8.92 29.72
CA ALA A 126 1.54 8.66 29.74
C ALA A 126 1.22 7.50 30.69
N PRO A 127 0.20 7.61 31.55
CA PRO A 127 -0.15 6.56 32.48
C PRO A 127 -0.45 5.25 31.73
N ARG A 128 -0.17 4.12 32.34
CA ARG A 128 -0.40 2.82 31.69
C ARG A 128 -1.82 2.35 31.96
N PRO A 129 -2.51 1.84 30.94
CA PRO A 129 -3.70 1.04 31.15
C PRO A 129 -3.38 -0.14 32.06
N THR A 130 -4.28 -0.48 32.97
CA THR A 130 -4.16 -1.70 33.77
C THR A 130 -4.81 -2.87 33.06
N GLY A 131 -4.28 -4.09 33.24
CA GLY A 131 -4.92 -5.29 32.70
C GLY A 131 -6.37 -5.47 33.21
N ALA A 132 -6.64 -5.10 34.47
CA ALA A 132 -7.99 -5.14 35.03
C ALA A 132 -8.92 -4.10 34.38
N GLY A 133 -8.41 -2.92 34.07
CA GLY A 133 -9.14 -1.89 33.35
C GLY A 133 -9.51 -2.35 31.92
N LEU A 134 -8.52 -2.84 31.16
CA LEU A 134 -8.76 -3.40 29.83
C LEU A 134 -9.72 -4.59 29.86
N ALA A 135 -9.62 -5.47 30.85
CA ALA A 135 -10.52 -6.61 31.00
C ALA A 135 -11.97 -6.16 31.23
N ARG A 136 -12.21 -5.12 32.01
CA ARG A 136 -13.57 -4.56 32.23
C ARG A 136 -14.19 -4.06 30.92
N GLU A 137 -13.40 -3.41 30.06
CA GLU A 137 -13.88 -2.88 28.78
C GLU A 137 -14.05 -3.98 27.72
N LEU A 138 -13.11 -4.92 27.64
CA LEU A 138 -13.10 -5.93 26.57
C LEU A 138 -13.95 -7.17 26.89
N ALA A 139 -14.06 -7.61 28.16
CA ALA A 139 -14.78 -8.82 28.49
C ALA A 139 -16.28 -8.83 28.09
N PRO A 140 -17.04 -7.74 28.23
CA PRO A 140 -18.42 -7.71 27.72
C PRO A 140 -18.47 -7.75 26.20
N LEU A 141 -17.53 -7.13 25.48
CA LEU A 141 -17.46 -7.11 24.02
C LEU A 141 -17.11 -8.48 23.45
N LEU A 142 -16.24 -9.24 24.12
CA LEU A 142 -15.90 -10.62 23.75
C LEU A 142 -17.08 -11.60 23.87
N LYS A 143 -18.12 -11.25 24.59
CA LYS A 143 -19.36 -12.03 24.70
C LYS A 143 -20.40 -11.70 23.62
N ASN A 144 -20.06 -10.79 22.68
CA ASN A 144 -20.98 -10.45 21.60
C ASN A 144 -21.27 -11.71 20.75
N PRO A 145 -22.53 -12.10 20.58
CA PRO A 145 -22.90 -13.33 19.87
C PRO A 145 -22.48 -13.32 18.38
N ALA A 146 -22.29 -12.12 17.78
CA ALA A 146 -21.82 -12.01 16.41
C ALA A 146 -20.38 -12.51 16.22
N LEU A 147 -19.57 -12.59 17.29
CA LEU A 147 -18.17 -12.99 17.20
C LEU A 147 -17.97 -14.49 16.92
N GLY A 148 -18.94 -15.37 17.18
CA GLY A 148 -18.73 -16.81 17.09
C GLY A 148 -17.70 -17.34 18.11
N SER A 149 -17.13 -18.52 17.86
CA SER A 149 -16.19 -19.16 18.81
C SER A 149 -15.19 -20.09 18.07
N PRO A 150 -13.91 -20.14 18.48
CA PRO A 150 -13.30 -19.34 19.55
C PRO A 150 -13.03 -17.89 19.15
N THR A 151 -13.03 -16.99 20.15
CA THR A 151 -12.53 -15.64 20.02
C THR A 151 -11.22 -15.51 20.79
N THR A 152 -10.18 -14.91 20.18
CA THR A 152 -8.90 -14.68 20.82
C THR A 152 -8.53 -13.20 20.77
N ALA A 153 -7.86 -12.69 21.81
CA ALA A 153 -7.47 -11.30 21.90
C ALA A 153 -6.13 -11.15 22.63
N ALA A 154 -5.32 -10.19 22.17
CA ALA A 154 -4.11 -9.74 22.85
C ALA A 154 -3.98 -8.23 22.73
N VAL A 155 -3.57 -7.56 23.82
CA VAL A 155 -3.21 -6.13 23.83
C VAL A 155 -1.85 -5.97 24.52
N TRP A 156 -0.94 -5.28 23.88
CA TRP A 156 0.44 -5.07 24.34
C TRP A 156 0.77 -3.58 24.38
N ASP A 157 1.52 -3.18 25.38
CA ASP A 157 2.11 -1.85 25.47
C ASP A 157 3.36 -1.79 24.59
N VAL A 158 3.32 -0.98 23.55
CA VAL A 158 4.43 -0.85 22.59
C VAL A 158 5.69 -0.30 23.26
N THR A 159 5.55 0.67 24.16
CA THR A 159 6.71 1.32 24.80
C THR A 159 7.48 0.40 25.73
N THR A 160 6.77 -0.50 26.45
CA THR A 160 7.40 -1.38 27.43
C THR A 160 7.59 -2.81 26.95
N GLY A 161 6.97 -3.16 25.81
CA GLY A 161 6.97 -4.53 25.29
C GLY A 161 6.29 -5.53 26.24
N ARG A 162 5.32 -5.09 27.05
CA ARG A 162 4.61 -5.94 28.02
C ARG A 162 3.17 -6.17 27.59
N GLU A 163 2.72 -7.39 27.81
CA GLU A 163 1.32 -7.73 27.69
C GLU A 163 0.49 -6.99 28.75
N LEU A 164 -0.63 -6.42 28.32
CA LEU A 164 -1.61 -5.75 29.16
C LEU A 164 -2.89 -6.59 29.30
N TYR A 165 -3.27 -7.31 28.25
CA TYR A 165 -4.48 -8.13 28.23
C TYR A 165 -4.30 -9.31 27.28
N GLY A 166 -4.77 -10.49 27.69
CA GLY A 166 -4.81 -11.72 26.90
C GLY A 166 -6.09 -12.51 27.16
N ALA A 167 -6.71 -13.02 26.10
CA ALA A 167 -7.82 -13.97 26.14
C ALA A 167 -7.58 -15.02 25.04
N HIS A 168 -7.21 -16.23 25.47
CA HIS A 168 -6.80 -17.31 24.57
C HIS A 168 -5.74 -16.86 23.54
N GLU A 169 -4.91 -15.89 23.90
CA GLU A 169 -3.98 -15.14 23.07
C GLU A 169 -2.91 -16.00 22.40
N THR A 170 -2.57 -17.16 23.00
CA THR A 170 -1.60 -18.11 22.45
C THR A 170 -2.21 -19.18 21.54
N THR A 171 -3.55 -19.23 21.46
CA THR A 171 -4.25 -20.21 20.61
C THR A 171 -4.05 -19.87 19.13
N GLY A 172 -3.57 -20.87 18.37
CA GLY A 172 -3.43 -20.74 16.91
C GLY A 172 -4.78 -20.85 16.19
N VAL A 173 -5.20 -19.78 15.55
CA VAL A 173 -6.46 -19.68 14.80
C VAL A 173 -6.19 -19.32 13.34
N VAL A 174 -7.19 -19.43 12.46
CA VAL A 174 -7.09 -18.97 11.06
C VAL A 174 -7.02 -17.45 11.04
N PRO A 175 -5.90 -16.85 10.58
CA PRO A 175 -5.70 -15.41 10.64
C PRO A 175 -6.39 -14.63 9.52
N ALA A 176 -6.81 -15.29 8.45
CA ALA A 176 -7.13 -14.64 7.19
C ALA A 176 -6.00 -13.67 6.77
N SER A 177 -6.32 -12.55 6.14
CA SER A 177 -5.31 -11.60 5.63
C SER A 177 -4.47 -10.87 6.68
N THR A 178 -4.71 -11.07 7.99
CA THR A 178 -3.79 -10.54 9.01
C THR A 178 -2.44 -11.28 9.03
N VAL A 179 -2.35 -12.49 8.43
CA VAL A 179 -1.08 -13.18 8.21
C VAL A 179 -0.08 -12.36 7.39
N LYS A 180 -0.56 -11.43 6.54
CA LYS A 180 0.29 -10.54 5.75
C LYS A 180 1.23 -9.68 6.60
N LEU A 181 0.90 -9.43 7.86
CA LEU A 181 1.82 -8.82 8.81
C LEU A 181 3.07 -9.69 9.00
N ALA A 182 2.87 -10.99 9.19
CA ALA A 182 3.96 -11.96 9.34
C ALA A 182 4.77 -12.12 8.05
N THR A 183 4.08 -12.17 6.90
CA THR A 183 4.72 -12.23 5.58
C THR A 183 5.59 -11.00 5.31
N GLY A 184 5.05 -9.80 5.54
CA GLY A 184 5.78 -8.55 5.35
C GLY A 184 6.98 -8.43 6.29
N ALA A 185 6.80 -8.77 7.58
CA ALA A 185 7.90 -8.77 8.55
C ALA A 185 9.04 -9.70 8.14
N ALA A 186 8.69 -10.92 7.71
CA ALA A 186 9.67 -11.90 7.28
C ALA A 186 10.44 -11.45 6.02
N ALA A 187 9.75 -10.86 5.05
CA ALA A 187 10.36 -10.35 3.83
C ALA A 187 11.30 -9.17 4.13
N LEU A 188 10.85 -8.19 4.91
CA LEU A 188 11.66 -7.04 5.30
C LEU A 188 12.89 -7.45 6.12
N ALA A 189 12.75 -8.38 7.05
CA ALA A 189 13.87 -8.89 7.84
C ALA A 189 14.86 -9.72 7.02
N ALA A 190 14.41 -10.38 5.94
CA ALA A 190 15.26 -11.21 5.10
C ALA A 190 16.04 -10.41 4.05
N LEU A 191 15.43 -9.36 3.49
CA LEU A 191 15.88 -8.68 2.29
C LEU A 191 16.21 -7.19 2.51
N GLY A 192 15.66 -6.60 3.56
CA GLY A 192 15.72 -5.16 3.81
C GLY A 192 14.67 -4.34 3.05
N PRO A 193 14.36 -3.13 3.53
CA PRO A 193 13.28 -2.28 3.00
C PRO A 193 13.56 -1.76 1.58
N ASP A 194 14.83 -1.59 1.21
CA ASP A 194 15.24 -1.02 -0.09
C ASP A 194 15.37 -2.06 -1.21
N HIS A 195 15.22 -3.34 -0.87
CA HIS A 195 15.30 -4.42 -1.86
C HIS A 195 14.28 -4.22 -2.98
N ARG A 196 14.69 -4.49 -4.23
CA ARG A 196 13.85 -4.38 -5.42
C ARG A 196 13.90 -5.68 -6.21
N ILE A 197 12.76 -6.15 -6.64
CA ILE A 197 12.63 -7.41 -7.39
C ILE A 197 12.92 -7.13 -8.87
N PRO A 198 13.89 -7.82 -9.50
CA PRO A 198 14.24 -7.60 -10.89
C PRO A 198 13.28 -8.32 -11.85
N THR A 199 13.14 -7.76 -13.06
CA THR A 199 12.72 -8.47 -14.26
C THR A 199 13.75 -8.14 -15.34
N ALA A 200 14.39 -9.14 -15.92
CA ALA A 200 15.53 -8.95 -16.82
C ALA A 200 15.29 -9.57 -18.20
N SER A 201 16.01 -9.07 -19.20
CA SER A 201 16.17 -9.71 -20.49
C SER A 201 17.61 -10.10 -20.70
N LEU A 202 17.85 -11.35 -21.08
CA LEU A 202 19.17 -11.89 -21.36
C LEU A 202 19.21 -12.46 -22.78
N ALA A 203 20.38 -12.65 -23.36
CA ALA A 203 20.54 -13.23 -24.70
C ALA A 203 21.59 -14.32 -24.75
N GLU A 204 21.29 -15.36 -25.50
CA GLU A 204 22.27 -16.39 -25.93
C GLU A 204 21.83 -17.00 -27.26
N GLY A 205 22.77 -17.26 -28.16
CA GLY A 205 22.55 -18.04 -29.38
C GLY A 205 21.47 -17.51 -30.34
N GLY A 206 21.14 -16.22 -30.32
CA GLY A 206 20.06 -15.63 -31.12
C GLY A 206 18.68 -15.69 -30.47
N GLU A 207 18.62 -16.12 -29.23
CA GLU A 207 17.43 -16.11 -28.37
C GLU A 207 17.51 -15.01 -27.33
N VAL A 208 16.34 -14.46 -26.96
CA VAL A 208 16.18 -13.49 -25.87
C VAL A 208 15.28 -14.09 -24.81
N PHE A 209 15.78 -14.17 -23.60
CA PHE A 209 15.10 -14.72 -22.43
C PHE A 209 14.52 -13.57 -21.59
N LEU A 210 13.20 -13.52 -21.43
CA LEU A 210 12.54 -12.68 -20.43
C LEU A 210 12.50 -13.44 -19.10
N VAL A 211 13.25 -12.97 -18.11
CA VAL A 211 13.41 -13.66 -16.83
C VAL A 211 12.61 -12.93 -15.74
N GLY A 212 11.65 -13.63 -15.14
CA GLY A 212 10.86 -13.13 -14.04
C GLY A 212 11.53 -13.34 -12.70
N GLY A 213 11.78 -12.26 -11.96
CA GLY A 213 12.31 -12.33 -10.59
C GLY A 213 11.25 -12.45 -9.49
N GLY A 214 9.96 -12.33 -9.84
CA GLY A 214 8.85 -12.41 -8.88
C GLY A 214 8.18 -11.08 -8.53
N ASP A 215 8.29 -10.08 -9.40
CA ASP A 215 7.58 -8.80 -9.24
C ASP A 215 6.16 -8.89 -9.85
N PRO A 216 5.08 -9.01 -9.03
CA PRO A 216 3.72 -9.06 -9.56
C PRO A 216 3.25 -7.69 -10.06
N THR A 217 3.93 -6.60 -9.65
CA THR A 217 3.55 -5.22 -9.97
C THR A 217 4.20 -4.69 -11.25
N LEU A 218 4.87 -5.56 -12.05
CA LEU A 218 5.46 -5.16 -13.34
C LEU A 218 4.38 -4.53 -14.22
N SER A 219 4.46 -3.23 -14.46
CA SER A 219 3.49 -2.56 -15.31
C SER A 219 3.80 -2.74 -16.81
N ALA A 220 2.77 -2.64 -17.66
CA ALA A 220 2.95 -2.61 -19.11
C ALA A 220 3.96 -1.52 -19.55
N LYS A 221 3.96 -0.36 -18.88
CA LYS A 221 4.94 0.72 -19.13
C LYS A 221 6.38 0.28 -18.84
N ARG A 222 6.61 -0.43 -17.72
CA ARG A 222 7.95 -0.95 -17.37
C ARG A 222 8.39 -2.04 -18.33
N LEU A 223 7.50 -2.97 -18.69
CA LEU A 223 7.76 -4.01 -19.67
C LEU A 223 8.11 -3.42 -21.05
N LYS A 224 7.38 -2.40 -21.50
CA LYS A 224 7.69 -1.66 -22.72
C LYS A 224 9.05 -0.97 -22.65
N GLY A 225 9.40 -0.39 -21.51
CA GLY A 225 10.74 0.16 -21.26
C GLY A 225 11.83 -0.89 -21.42
N LEU A 226 11.67 -2.02 -20.74
CA LEU A 226 12.59 -3.17 -20.82
C LEU A 226 12.77 -3.65 -22.26
N ALA A 227 11.68 -3.83 -23.02
CA ALA A 227 11.74 -4.25 -24.42
C ALA A 227 12.48 -3.24 -25.32
N ARG A 228 12.29 -1.92 -25.11
CA ARG A 228 13.00 -0.87 -25.85
C ARG A 228 14.50 -0.88 -25.56
N ASP A 229 14.89 -1.06 -24.29
CA ASP A 229 16.29 -1.10 -23.89
C ASP A 229 16.96 -2.36 -24.44
N THR A 230 16.27 -3.51 -24.38
CA THR A 230 16.66 -4.76 -25.02
C THR A 230 16.88 -4.57 -26.52
N ALA A 231 15.90 -4.00 -27.22
CA ALA A 231 15.99 -3.77 -28.66
C ALA A 231 17.13 -2.83 -29.03
N ARG A 232 17.42 -1.82 -28.21
CA ARG A 232 18.55 -0.90 -28.40
C ARG A 232 19.88 -1.63 -28.31
N LYS A 233 20.04 -2.49 -27.30
CA LYS A 233 21.23 -3.29 -27.10
C LYS A 233 21.45 -4.28 -28.25
N LEU A 234 20.41 -5.05 -28.63
CA LEU A 234 20.44 -5.97 -29.77
C LEU A 234 20.85 -5.28 -31.07
N LYS A 235 20.28 -4.10 -31.37
CA LYS A 235 20.62 -3.32 -32.58
C LYS A 235 22.04 -2.84 -32.57
N LYS A 236 22.56 -2.41 -31.41
CA LYS A 236 23.99 -2.02 -31.25
C LYS A 236 24.91 -3.20 -31.53
N ASP A 237 24.52 -4.40 -31.12
CA ASP A 237 25.27 -5.63 -31.33
C ASP A 237 25.02 -6.25 -32.74
N GLY A 238 24.31 -5.55 -33.64
CA GLY A 238 24.00 -5.99 -35.01
C GLY A 238 22.88 -7.03 -35.11
N VAL A 239 22.26 -7.41 -34.01
CA VAL A 239 21.19 -8.42 -33.97
C VAL A 239 19.86 -7.81 -34.36
N ARG A 240 19.20 -8.33 -35.40
CA ARG A 240 17.92 -7.80 -35.92
C ARG A 240 16.77 -8.82 -35.89
N LYS A 241 17.07 -10.07 -35.54
CA LYS A 241 16.10 -11.16 -35.47
C LYS A 241 16.44 -12.05 -34.27
N VAL A 242 15.45 -12.35 -33.43
CA VAL A 242 15.58 -13.19 -32.24
C VAL A 242 14.38 -14.13 -32.11
N ALA A 243 14.54 -15.23 -31.37
CA ALA A 243 13.41 -15.95 -30.76
C ALA A 243 13.25 -15.46 -29.31
N VAL A 244 12.02 -15.39 -28.82
CA VAL A 244 11.76 -15.02 -27.43
C VAL A 244 11.49 -16.27 -26.60
N ARG A 245 12.20 -16.38 -25.49
CA ARG A 245 11.97 -17.37 -24.42
C ARG A 245 11.54 -16.64 -23.15
N TYR A 246 10.93 -17.36 -22.21
CA TYR A 246 10.66 -16.79 -20.89
C TYR A 246 11.01 -17.80 -19.79
N ASP A 247 11.65 -17.30 -18.75
CA ASP A 247 12.04 -18.08 -17.60
C ASP A 247 11.21 -17.69 -16.37
N ALA A 248 10.43 -18.65 -15.89
CA ALA A 248 9.63 -18.55 -14.66
C ALA A 248 10.05 -19.60 -13.63
N THR A 249 11.30 -20.13 -13.73
CA THR A 249 11.75 -21.28 -12.92
C THR A 249 12.28 -20.91 -11.54
N VAL A 250 12.37 -19.61 -11.21
CA VAL A 250 12.78 -19.19 -9.86
C VAL A 250 11.76 -19.55 -8.79
N TYR A 251 10.48 -19.72 -9.17
CA TYR A 251 9.45 -20.31 -8.30
C TYR A 251 9.35 -21.81 -8.54
N ALA A 252 8.95 -22.54 -7.49
CA ALA A 252 8.81 -23.98 -7.47
C ALA A 252 7.42 -24.41 -7.00
N GLY A 253 7.04 -25.64 -7.34
CA GLY A 253 5.76 -26.24 -6.95
C GLY A 253 4.58 -25.69 -7.73
N ASP A 254 3.39 -25.83 -7.15
CA ASP A 254 2.15 -25.44 -7.80
C ASP A 254 2.06 -23.91 -8.00
N VAL A 255 1.62 -23.51 -9.18
CA VAL A 255 1.34 -22.11 -9.52
C VAL A 255 -0.07 -21.68 -9.07
N LEU A 256 -1.00 -22.63 -8.99
CA LEU A 256 -2.36 -22.34 -8.52
C LEU A 256 -2.44 -22.47 -7.00
N HIS A 257 -3.08 -21.49 -6.39
CA HIS A 257 -3.48 -21.58 -5.00
C HIS A 257 -4.56 -22.68 -4.83
N GLU A 258 -4.64 -23.34 -3.67
CA GLU A 258 -5.58 -24.44 -3.38
C GLU A 258 -7.06 -24.07 -3.58
N ILE A 259 -7.41 -22.78 -3.49
CA ILE A 259 -8.79 -22.31 -3.75
C ILE A 259 -9.15 -22.29 -5.24
N GLY A 260 -8.19 -22.58 -6.12
CA GLY A 260 -8.38 -22.55 -7.57
C GLY A 260 -8.46 -21.15 -8.18
N PRO A 261 -8.70 -21.06 -9.50
CA PRO A 261 -8.83 -19.77 -10.20
C PRO A 261 -9.98 -18.94 -9.66
N ASN A 262 -9.71 -17.67 -9.36
CA ASN A 262 -10.69 -16.71 -8.84
C ASN A 262 -10.19 -15.27 -9.02
N GLU A 263 -11.05 -14.28 -8.67
CA GLU A 263 -10.75 -12.86 -8.82
C GLU A 263 -9.82 -12.28 -7.73
N ASN A 264 -9.53 -13.03 -6.66
CA ASN A 264 -8.77 -12.53 -5.52
C ASN A 264 -7.27 -12.77 -5.63
N ILE A 265 -6.82 -13.70 -6.47
CA ILE A 265 -5.43 -14.07 -6.65
C ILE A 265 -5.19 -14.64 -8.04
N ALA A 266 -4.12 -14.23 -8.69
CA ALA A 266 -3.64 -14.80 -9.95
C ALA A 266 -2.91 -16.14 -9.72
N PRO A 267 -2.65 -16.93 -10.78
CA PRO A 267 -1.64 -17.97 -10.72
C PRO A 267 -0.32 -17.40 -10.23
N VAL A 268 0.27 -18.00 -9.18
CA VAL A 268 1.47 -17.49 -8.50
C VAL A 268 2.71 -17.85 -9.33
N THR A 269 3.11 -16.96 -10.22
CA THR A 269 4.26 -17.10 -11.10
C THR A 269 5.22 -15.92 -10.93
N PRO A 270 6.55 -16.10 -11.10
CA PRO A 270 7.51 -15.02 -10.93
C PRO A 270 7.51 -14.00 -12.06
N LEU A 271 6.78 -14.27 -13.14
CA LEU A 271 6.66 -13.39 -14.29
C LEU A 271 5.19 -13.12 -14.58
N MET A 272 4.76 -11.88 -14.42
CA MET A 272 3.41 -11.43 -14.75
C MET A 272 3.39 -9.91 -14.96
N VAL A 273 2.37 -9.40 -15.63
CA VAL A 273 2.13 -7.97 -15.79
C VAL A 273 0.89 -7.58 -14.98
N ASN A 274 1.03 -6.57 -14.12
CA ASN A 274 -0.08 -6.01 -13.32
C ASN A 274 -0.91 -7.09 -12.62
N GLU A 275 -0.24 -8.04 -11.92
CA GLU A 275 -0.91 -9.13 -11.20
C GLU A 275 -1.86 -9.96 -12.08
N ALA A 276 -1.55 -10.07 -13.39
CA ALA A 276 -2.38 -10.73 -14.40
C ALA A 276 -3.83 -10.21 -14.46
N ARG A 277 -4.10 -8.97 -14.05
CA ARG A 277 -5.42 -8.33 -14.14
C ARG A 277 -5.80 -8.10 -15.59
N LEU A 278 -7.01 -8.46 -15.95
CA LEU A 278 -7.55 -8.29 -17.31
C LEU A 278 -8.30 -6.96 -17.49
N ASP A 279 -8.34 -6.14 -16.45
CA ASP A 279 -8.89 -4.78 -16.44
C ASP A 279 -7.82 -3.75 -16.03
N ASP A 280 -8.16 -2.47 -16.02
CA ASP A 280 -7.26 -1.37 -15.65
C ASP A 280 -7.14 -1.16 -14.13
N SER A 281 -7.72 -2.05 -13.31
CA SER A 281 -7.61 -1.97 -11.85
C SER A 281 -6.19 -2.27 -11.38
N TRP A 282 -5.83 -1.74 -10.21
CA TRP A 282 -4.51 -1.95 -9.62
C TRP A 282 -4.58 -2.51 -8.19
N HIS A 283 -5.78 -2.72 -7.63
CA HIS A 283 -6.05 -3.39 -6.36
C HIS A 283 -7.48 -3.96 -6.32
N GLY A 284 -7.76 -4.77 -5.32
CA GLY A 284 -9.06 -5.41 -5.14
C GLY A 284 -9.29 -6.61 -6.06
N PRO A 285 -10.47 -7.22 -6.03
CA PRO A 285 -10.83 -8.31 -6.93
C PRO A 285 -10.83 -7.86 -8.40
N ALA A 286 -10.38 -8.72 -9.30
CA ALA A 286 -10.38 -8.49 -10.74
C ALA A 286 -10.33 -9.82 -11.49
N PRO A 287 -10.88 -9.90 -12.71
CA PRO A 287 -10.63 -11.04 -13.60
C PRO A 287 -9.13 -11.23 -13.83
N ARG A 288 -8.66 -12.47 -13.84
CA ARG A 288 -7.24 -12.81 -13.93
C ARG A 288 -6.93 -13.63 -15.17
N GLY A 289 -5.76 -13.36 -15.77
CA GLY A 289 -5.18 -14.21 -16.82
C GLY A 289 -4.84 -15.61 -16.26
N THR A 290 -4.98 -16.63 -17.09
CA THR A 290 -4.73 -18.02 -16.70
C THR A 290 -3.29 -18.46 -16.89
N ASP A 291 -2.51 -17.76 -17.72
CA ASP A 291 -1.08 -18.01 -17.96
C ASP A 291 -0.28 -16.68 -17.94
N PRO A 292 -0.09 -16.07 -16.77
CA PRO A 292 0.52 -14.75 -16.66
C PRO A 292 1.94 -14.66 -17.22
N ALA A 293 2.72 -15.75 -17.14
CA ALA A 293 4.10 -15.76 -17.64
C ALA A 293 4.14 -15.74 -19.16
N ARG A 294 3.26 -16.50 -19.80
CA ARG A 294 3.11 -16.50 -21.26
C ARG A 294 2.59 -15.16 -21.75
N ASP A 295 1.55 -14.61 -21.11
CA ASP A 295 0.96 -13.31 -21.45
C ASP A 295 2.00 -12.19 -21.38
N ALA A 296 2.85 -12.19 -20.34
CA ALA A 296 3.95 -11.25 -20.20
C ALA A 296 4.99 -11.39 -21.33
N ALA A 297 5.32 -12.63 -21.71
CA ALA A 297 6.27 -12.91 -22.78
C ALA A 297 5.70 -12.52 -24.15
N ASP A 298 4.43 -12.74 -24.42
CA ASP A 298 3.75 -12.32 -25.65
C ASP A 298 3.69 -10.80 -25.76
N ALA A 299 3.38 -10.10 -24.66
CA ALA A 299 3.43 -8.64 -24.59
C ALA A 299 4.85 -8.10 -24.84
N PHE A 300 5.88 -8.70 -24.24
CA PHE A 300 7.27 -8.33 -24.44
C PHE A 300 7.72 -8.54 -25.89
N ALA A 301 7.35 -9.67 -26.51
CA ALA A 301 7.62 -9.95 -27.92
C ALA A 301 6.94 -8.93 -28.86
N GLY A 302 5.72 -8.51 -28.53
CA GLY A 302 5.00 -7.44 -29.21
C GLY A 302 5.77 -6.12 -29.16
N GLU A 303 6.21 -5.71 -27.98
CA GLU A 303 6.98 -4.47 -27.77
C GLU A 303 8.37 -4.51 -28.47
N LEU A 304 9.03 -5.68 -28.54
CA LEU A 304 10.25 -5.85 -29.32
C LEU A 304 10.01 -5.63 -30.82
N ARG A 305 8.88 -6.14 -31.37
CA ARG A 305 8.49 -5.92 -32.77
C ARG A 305 8.23 -4.43 -33.03
N GLU A 306 7.49 -3.76 -32.14
CA GLU A 306 7.29 -2.31 -32.22
C GLU A 306 8.60 -1.53 -32.15
N ALA A 307 9.55 -1.99 -31.35
CA ALA A 307 10.90 -1.44 -31.28
C ALA A 307 11.78 -1.81 -32.47
N GLY A 308 11.28 -2.52 -33.50
CA GLY A 308 11.97 -2.82 -34.77
C GLY A 308 12.92 -4.01 -34.71
N VAL A 309 12.72 -4.95 -33.80
CA VAL A 309 13.39 -6.26 -33.77
C VAL A 309 12.43 -7.32 -34.31
N ARG A 310 12.87 -8.14 -35.24
CA ARG A 310 12.07 -9.26 -35.75
C ARG A 310 12.05 -10.39 -34.73
N VAL A 311 10.86 -10.78 -34.29
CA VAL A 311 10.68 -11.92 -33.36
C VAL A 311 10.17 -13.11 -34.16
N ALA A 312 10.92 -14.22 -34.11
CA ALA A 312 10.62 -15.47 -34.79
C ALA A 312 9.73 -16.38 -33.91
N GLY A 313 8.62 -16.81 -34.46
CA GLY A 313 7.69 -17.71 -33.76
C GLY A 313 7.00 -17.04 -32.57
N GLU A 314 6.43 -17.89 -31.72
CA GLU A 314 5.81 -17.49 -30.45
C GLU A 314 6.78 -17.71 -29.29
N PRO A 315 6.67 -16.91 -28.20
CA PRO A 315 7.44 -17.13 -26.99
C PRO A 315 7.23 -18.54 -26.40
N ARG A 316 8.28 -19.13 -25.83
CA ARG A 316 8.23 -20.46 -25.21
C ARG A 316 8.87 -20.42 -23.83
N ALA A 317 8.34 -21.22 -22.92
CA ALA A 317 8.95 -21.39 -21.60
C ALA A 317 10.27 -22.15 -21.73
N GLU A 318 11.34 -21.57 -21.23
CA GLU A 318 12.66 -22.17 -21.20
C GLU A 318 13.51 -21.52 -20.13
N ARG A 319 14.28 -22.33 -19.40
CA ARG A 319 15.21 -21.80 -18.39
C ARG A 319 16.36 -21.07 -19.06
N VAL A 320 16.66 -19.87 -18.55
CA VAL A 320 17.78 -19.08 -19.04
C VAL A 320 19.11 -19.83 -18.83
N PRO A 321 19.96 -19.95 -19.85
CA PRO A 321 21.30 -20.56 -19.72
C PRO A 321 22.20 -19.71 -18.82
N GLU A 322 23.10 -20.35 -18.08
CA GLU A 322 24.05 -19.69 -17.17
C GLU A 322 24.99 -18.68 -17.86
N LYS A 323 25.25 -18.88 -19.18
CA LYS A 323 26.14 -18.03 -19.97
C LYS A 323 25.41 -16.89 -20.69
N ALA A 324 24.10 -16.76 -20.53
CA ALA A 324 23.35 -15.72 -21.21
C ALA A 324 23.74 -14.32 -20.70
N ASP A 325 24.02 -13.43 -21.65
CA ASP A 325 24.43 -12.05 -21.38
C ASP A 325 23.20 -11.19 -21.05
N GLU A 326 23.25 -10.42 -19.97
CA GLU A 326 22.20 -9.46 -19.64
C GLU A 326 22.15 -8.31 -20.66
N LEU A 327 20.99 -8.08 -21.22
CA LEU A 327 20.74 -7.00 -22.16
C LEU A 327 20.16 -5.76 -21.45
N ALA A 328 19.18 -5.97 -20.57
CA ALA A 328 18.51 -4.92 -19.81
C ALA A 328 17.78 -5.51 -18.60
N ALA A 329 17.53 -4.67 -17.59
CA ALA A 329 16.71 -5.01 -16.44
C ALA A 329 15.79 -3.85 -16.04
N THR A 330 14.67 -4.18 -15.42
CA THR A 330 13.77 -3.26 -14.72
C THR A 330 13.50 -3.79 -13.32
N TYR A 331 13.14 -2.92 -12.40
CA TYR A 331 13.00 -3.27 -10.98
C TYR A 331 11.65 -2.82 -10.44
N SER A 332 11.13 -3.56 -9.46
CA SER A 332 9.96 -3.16 -8.69
C SER A 332 10.17 -1.85 -7.92
N ALA A 333 9.13 -1.34 -7.28
CA ALA A 333 9.26 -0.42 -6.16
C ALA A 333 10.09 -1.08 -5.02
N PRO A 334 10.64 -0.31 -4.06
CA PRO A 334 11.28 -0.86 -2.88
C PRO A 334 10.34 -1.80 -2.10
N LEU A 335 10.90 -2.78 -1.42
CA LEU A 335 10.15 -3.75 -0.63
C LEU A 335 9.27 -3.07 0.44
N ALA A 336 9.73 -1.95 1.00
CA ALA A 336 8.94 -1.13 1.91
C ALA A 336 7.61 -0.69 1.28
N GLU A 337 7.64 -0.11 0.07
CA GLU A 337 6.44 0.34 -0.64
C GLU A 337 5.53 -0.83 -1.05
N LEU A 338 6.12 -1.97 -1.46
CA LEU A 338 5.36 -3.18 -1.78
C LEU A 338 4.65 -3.73 -0.53
N THR A 339 5.32 -3.68 0.63
CA THR A 339 4.75 -4.09 1.92
C THR A 339 3.61 -3.15 2.34
N GLU A 340 3.79 -1.85 2.22
CA GLU A 340 2.74 -0.87 2.50
C GLU A 340 1.51 -1.10 1.59
N ARG A 341 1.70 -1.26 0.29
CA ARG A 341 0.62 -1.58 -0.65
C ARG A 341 -0.10 -2.88 -0.27
N MET A 342 0.65 -3.95 0.01
CA MET A 342 0.12 -5.24 0.43
C MET A 342 -0.78 -5.11 1.67
N LEU A 343 -0.36 -4.33 2.66
CA LEU A 343 -1.12 -4.17 3.90
C LEU A 343 -2.32 -3.24 3.73
N THR A 344 -2.14 -2.11 3.06
CA THR A 344 -3.19 -1.10 2.86
C THR A 344 -4.39 -1.66 2.07
N TYR A 345 -4.12 -2.38 0.98
CA TYR A 345 -5.16 -2.91 0.08
C TYR A 345 -5.43 -4.40 0.27
N SER A 346 -4.71 -5.04 1.19
CA SER A 346 -4.82 -6.48 1.43
C SER A 346 -4.48 -7.33 0.19
N ASP A 347 -3.49 -6.90 -0.57
CA ASP A 347 -3.10 -7.49 -1.84
C ASP A 347 -2.57 -8.91 -1.66
N ASN A 348 -3.24 -9.89 -2.29
CA ASN A 348 -2.91 -11.30 -2.14
C ASN A 348 -1.72 -11.71 -3.02
N ASP A 349 -1.64 -11.16 -4.23
CA ASP A 349 -0.54 -11.44 -5.16
C ASP A 349 0.79 -10.96 -4.58
N LEU A 350 0.81 -9.77 -3.96
CA LEU A 350 1.95 -9.30 -3.20
C LEU A 350 2.24 -10.18 -1.97
N GLY A 351 1.21 -10.65 -1.27
CA GLY A 351 1.38 -11.57 -0.14
C GLY A 351 2.15 -12.83 -0.54
N GLU A 352 1.76 -13.49 -1.64
CA GLU A 352 2.47 -14.65 -2.14
C GLU A 352 3.85 -14.32 -2.69
N ALA A 353 4.00 -13.23 -3.43
CA ALA A 353 5.29 -12.82 -3.96
C ALA A 353 6.31 -12.56 -2.84
N LEU A 354 5.96 -11.82 -1.79
CA LEU A 354 6.85 -11.52 -0.67
C LEU A 354 7.22 -12.77 0.14
N ALA A 355 6.27 -13.72 0.31
CA ALA A 355 6.57 -15.00 0.92
C ALA A 355 7.57 -15.82 0.08
N ARG A 356 7.42 -15.83 -1.26
CA ARG A 356 8.35 -16.48 -2.19
C ARG A 356 9.73 -15.82 -2.17
N GLN A 357 9.79 -14.48 -2.16
CA GLN A 357 11.06 -13.74 -2.03
C GLN A 357 11.77 -14.07 -0.71
N THR A 358 11.01 -14.23 0.37
CA THR A 358 11.56 -14.68 1.67
C THR A 358 12.17 -16.08 1.57
N ALA A 359 11.53 -16.99 0.84
CA ALA A 359 12.05 -18.35 0.60
C ALA A 359 13.36 -18.31 -0.19
N ILE A 360 13.41 -17.53 -1.29
CA ILE A 360 14.61 -17.34 -2.11
C ILE A 360 15.76 -16.82 -1.25
N ALA A 361 15.53 -15.76 -0.46
CA ALA A 361 16.54 -15.18 0.43
C ALA A 361 17.02 -16.15 1.52
N ALA A 362 16.16 -17.10 1.92
CA ALA A 362 16.48 -18.13 2.89
C ALA A 362 17.12 -19.39 2.28
N GLY A 363 17.39 -19.41 0.96
CA GLY A 363 17.92 -20.57 0.24
C GLY A 363 16.98 -21.78 0.25
N ARG A 364 15.66 -21.52 0.22
CA ARG A 364 14.62 -22.56 0.19
C ARG A 364 13.86 -22.53 -1.14
N ASP A 365 13.22 -23.65 -1.45
CA ASP A 365 12.30 -23.68 -2.59
C ASP A 365 11.25 -22.59 -2.45
N ALA A 366 11.10 -21.77 -3.48
CA ALA A 366 10.08 -20.74 -3.54
C ALA A 366 8.72 -21.36 -3.93
N SER A 367 8.24 -22.31 -3.12
CA SER A 367 6.93 -22.99 -3.16
C SER A 367 6.07 -22.50 -2.00
N PHE A 368 4.77 -22.81 -1.95
CA PHE A 368 3.93 -22.53 -0.78
C PHE A 368 4.54 -23.07 0.51
N ALA A 369 4.93 -24.35 0.52
CA ALA A 369 5.53 -25.00 1.67
C ALA A 369 6.90 -24.41 2.07
N GLY A 370 7.75 -24.12 1.09
CA GLY A 370 9.08 -23.54 1.34
C GLY A 370 8.98 -22.12 1.86
N SER A 371 8.05 -21.33 1.31
CA SER A 371 7.74 -19.96 1.76
C SER A 371 7.24 -19.93 3.20
N GLY A 372 6.30 -20.81 3.56
CA GLY A 372 5.81 -20.89 4.94
C GLY A 372 6.92 -21.22 5.95
N LYS A 373 7.83 -22.15 5.59
CA LYS A 373 9.00 -22.47 6.44
C LYS A 373 9.97 -21.28 6.53
N ALA A 374 10.16 -20.52 5.45
CA ALA A 374 11.02 -19.34 5.43
C ALA A 374 10.44 -18.22 6.30
N VAL A 375 9.14 -17.92 6.18
CA VAL A 375 8.43 -16.95 7.01
C VAL A 375 8.58 -17.31 8.49
N ALA A 376 8.25 -18.55 8.90
CA ALA A 376 8.40 -19.01 10.27
C ALA A 376 9.85 -18.85 10.78
N GLY A 377 10.82 -19.19 9.92
CA GLY A 377 12.25 -19.08 10.24
C GLY A 377 12.70 -17.64 10.51
N GLN A 378 12.25 -16.68 9.70
CA GLN A 378 12.58 -15.27 9.88
C GLN A 378 11.90 -14.68 11.13
N LEU A 379 10.63 -15.00 11.38
CA LEU A 379 9.95 -14.56 12.59
C LEU A 379 10.63 -15.11 13.85
N LYS A 380 11.12 -16.37 13.81
CA LYS A 380 11.91 -16.94 14.92
C LYS A 380 13.22 -16.18 15.13
N LYS A 381 13.92 -15.76 14.06
CA LYS A 381 15.13 -14.93 14.17
C LYS A 381 14.84 -13.56 14.78
N LEU A 382 13.65 -13.00 14.52
CA LEU A 382 13.16 -11.77 15.16
C LEU A 382 12.80 -11.95 16.66
N GLY A 383 12.89 -13.18 17.20
CA GLY A 383 12.56 -13.48 18.60
C GLY A 383 11.05 -13.63 18.86
N LEU A 384 10.25 -13.81 17.81
CA LEU A 384 8.80 -13.92 17.93
C LEU A 384 8.33 -15.36 18.28
N PRO A 385 7.20 -15.53 19.00
CA PRO A 385 6.71 -16.82 19.47
C PRO A 385 6.00 -17.60 18.36
N VAL A 386 6.76 -18.27 17.51
CA VAL A 386 6.22 -19.04 16.37
C VAL A 386 5.76 -20.46 16.75
N ARG A 387 5.76 -20.83 18.02
CA ARG A 387 5.30 -22.16 18.45
C ARG A 387 3.82 -22.32 18.10
N GLY A 388 3.48 -23.41 17.40
CA GLY A 388 2.11 -23.67 16.93
C GLY A 388 1.65 -22.83 15.74
N ALA A 389 2.47 -21.89 15.28
CA ALA A 389 2.16 -21.16 14.06
C ALA A 389 2.41 -22.02 12.81
N ARG A 390 1.50 -21.92 11.84
CA ARG A 390 1.63 -22.53 10.52
C ARG A 390 1.33 -21.48 9.46
N PHE A 391 2.22 -21.35 8.51
CA PHE A 391 2.10 -20.47 7.35
C PHE A 391 1.95 -21.36 6.11
N ALA A 392 0.72 -21.58 5.66
CA ALA A 392 0.40 -22.41 4.50
C ALA A 392 0.55 -21.61 3.20
N ASP A 393 0.29 -20.30 3.29
CA ASP A 393 0.46 -19.32 2.22
C ASP A 393 0.96 -17.98 2.77
N GLY A 394 1.27 -17.03 1.88
CA GLY A 394 1.69 -15.68 2.24
C GLY A 394 0.54 -14.69 2.35
N SER A 395 -0.59 -14.99 1.75
CA SER A 395 -1.74 -14.08 1.59
C SER A 395 -2.79 -14.22 2.70
N GLY A 396 -2.92 -15.40 3.31
CA GLY A 396 -3.92 -15.73 4.31
C GLY A 396 -5.24 -16.22 3.74
N ILE A 397 -5.26 -16.60 2.47
CA ILE A 397 -6.44 -17.23 1.85
C ILE A 397 -6.58 -18.68 2.32
N SER A 398 -5.46 -19.38 2.53
CA SER A 398 -5.48 -20.76 3.01
C SER A 398 -6.04 -20.85 4.43
N ARG A 399 -7.01 -21.74 4.62
CA ARG A 399 -7.57 -22.05 5.94
C ARG A 399 -6.64 -22.89 6.82
N ASP A 400 -5.54 -23.35 6.26
CA ASP A 400 -4.51 -24.11 6.96
C ASP A 400 -3.52 -23.24 7.72
N ASN A 401 -3.56 -21.92 7.51
CA ASN A 401 -2.79 -20.99 8.33
C ASN A 401 -3.21 -21.05 9.80
N ARG A 402 -2.24 -20.99 10.71
CA ARG A 402 -2.47 -20.89 12.17
C ARG A 402 -1.56 -19.81 12.73
N VAL A 403 -2.15 -18.78 13.33
CA VAL A 403 -1.43 -17.67 13.96
C VAL A 403 -2.13 -17.30 15.25
N SER A 404 -1.39 -16.99 16.29
CA SER A 404 -1.95 -16.56 17.58
C SER A 404 -2.04 -15.02 17.66
N ALA A 405 -2.95 -14.53 18.49
CA ALA A 405 -3.08 -13.09 18.77
C ALA A 405 -1.79 -12.53 19.40
N ASP A 406 -1.18 -13.28 20.32
CA ASP A 406 0.11 -12.95 20.93
C ASP A 406 1.20 -12.73 19.86
N LEU A 407 1.32 -13.64 18.88
CA LEU A 407 2.32 -13.51 17.83
C LEU A 407 2.18 -12.20 17.05
N LEU A 408 0.95 -11.84 16.61
CA LEU A 408 0.76 -10.62 15.82
C LEU A 408 0.91 -9.35 16.66
N ALA A 409 0.45 -9.33 17.91
CA ALA A 409 0.62 -8.18 18.78
C ALA A 409 2.12 -7.93 19.08
N ARG A 410 2.88 -8.97 19.39
CA ARG A 410 4.34 -8.86 19.60
C ARG A 410 5.10 -8.49 18.33
N LEU A 411 4.64 -8.96 17.16
CA LEU A 411 5.21 -8.53 15.88
C LEU A 411 5.03 -7.03 15.68
N LEU A 412 3.87 -6.47 15.99
CA LEU A 412 3.60 -5.03 15.90
C LEU A 412 4.43 -4.23 16.92
N VAL A 413 4.64 -4.77 18.13
CA VAL A 413 5.59 -4.18 19.09
C VAL A 413 7.00 -4.15 18.51
N ALA A 414 7.45 -5.26 17.91
CA ALA A 414 8.77 -5.34 17.28
C ALA A 414 8.91 -4.39 16.07
N ALA A 415 7.83 -4.16 15.33
CA ALA A 415 7.82 -3.22 14.20
C ALA A 415 7.87 -1.74 14.65
N ALA A 416 7.46 -1.47 15.87
CA ALA A 416 7.53 -0.14 16.47
C ALA A 416 8.87 0.14 17.20
N ASP A 417 9.73 -0.86 17.33
CA ASP A 417 11.03 -0.74 17.96
C ASP A 417 11.94 0.21 17.16
N PRO A 418 12.45 1.30 17.76
CA PRO A 418 13.37 2.20 17.08
C PRO A 418 14.65 1.53 16.55
N ASP A 419 15.07 0.43 17.20
CA ASP A 419 16.26 -0.31 16.82
C ASP A 419 16.03 -1.26 15.63
N ARG A 420 14.78 -1.33 15.13
CA ARG A 420 14.36 -2.13 13.96
C ARG A 420 13.70 -1.30 12.87
N PRO A 421 14.39 -0.28 12.35
CA PRO A 421 13.83 0.64 11.36
C PRO A 421 13.40 -0.06 10.07
N GLU A 422 13.98 -1.21 9.75
CA GLU A 422 13.63 -2.03 8.58
C GLU A 422 12.19 -2.55 8.61
N LEU A 423 11.58 -2.69 9.80
CA LEU A 423 10.20 -3.16 9.95
C LEU A 423 9.15 -2.04 9.91
N ARG A 424 9.56 -0.78 9.85
CA ARG A 424 8.65 0.38 10.00
C ARG A 424 7.53 0.43 8.96
N SER A 425 7.77 -0.05 7.75
CA SER A 425 6.75 -0.11 6.69
C SER A 425 5.57 -1.03 7.03
N LEU A 426 5.71 -1.92 8.02
CA LEU A 426 4.57 -2.67 8.56
C LEU A 426 3.56 -1.75 9.23
N LEU A 427 4.01 -0.71 9.93
CA LEU A 427 3.13 0.22 10.64
C LEU A 427 2.56 1.28 9.70
N THR A 428 3.39 1.82 8.79
CA THR A 428 2.96 2.86 7.84
C THR A 428 2.01 2.30 6.77
N GLY A 429 2.09 1.01 6.46
CA GLY A 429 1.18 0.31 5.55
C GLY A 429 -0.17 -0.09 6.14
N LEU A 430 -0.36 0.04 7.46
CA LEU A 430 -1.66 -0.28 8.07
C LEU A 430 -2.73 0.71 7.62
N PRO A 431 -3.90 0.23 7.18
CA PRO A 431 -5.08 1.07 6.98
C PRO A 431 -5.42 1.90 8.21
N VAL A 432 -5.83 3.14 7.99
CA VAL A 432 -6.26 4.07 9.04
C VAL A 432 -7.79 4.06 9.11
N ALA A 433 -8.32 3.82 10.30
CA ALA A 433 -9.75 3.78 10.57
C ALA A 433 -10.49 5.04 10.06
N GLY A 434 -11.47 4.84 9.16
CA GLY A 434 -12.26 5.90 8.56
C GLY A 434 -11.58 6.74 7.48
N PHE A 435 -10.36 6.35 6.99
CA PHE A 435 -9.63 7.20 6.04
C PHE A 435 -9.11 6.47 4.79
N ASN A 436 -8.49 5.30 4.92
CA ASN A 436 -7.90 4.64 3.75
C ASN A 436 -7.95 3.10 3.82
N GLY A 437 -7.58 2.48 2.69
CA GLY A 437 -7.44 1.04 2.56
C GLY A 437 -8.71 0.28 2.96
N THR A 438 -8.56 -0.87 3.58
CA THR A 438 -9.67 -1.74 3.97
C THR A 438 -10.47 -1.22 5.18
N LEU A 439 -10.04 -0.14 5.81
CA LEU A 439 -10.76 0.51 6.92
C LEU A 439 -11.40 1.85 6.52
N ARG A 440 -11.35 2.25 5.25
CA ARG A 440 -11.84 3.55 4.79
C ARG A 440 -13.31 3.78 5.14
N ASP A 441 -14.15 2.78 4.89
CA ASP A 441 -15.61 2.85 5.05
C ASP A 441 -16.07 2.19 6.37
N ARG A 442 -15.12 1.96 7.31
CA ARG A 442 -15.38 1.47 8.67
C ARG A 442 -15.17 2.61 9.67
N TYR A 443 -15.70 2.49 10.87
CA TYR A 443 -15.65 3.53 11.91
C TYR A 443 -16.34 4.84 11.47
N GLY A 444 -17.33 4.74 10.58
CA GLY A 444 -18.14 5.87 10.15
C GLY A 444 -19.28 6.16 11.13
N ASP A 445 -19.83 7.36 11.03
CA ASP A 445 -21.07 7.70 11.71
C ASP A 445 -22.20 6.84 11.13
N ALA A 446 -22.76 5.96 11.91
CA ALA A 446 -23.82 5.04 11.51
C ALA A 446 -25.18 5.73 11.26
N GLY A 447 -25.25 7.06 11.29
CA GLY A 447 -26.41 7.85 10.97
C GLY A 447 -26.02 9.26 10.59
N GLY A 448 -26.65 9.79 9.56
CA GLY A 448 -26.46 11.18 9.10
C GLY A 448 -26.89 12.26 10.11
N ASP A 449 -27.15 11.89 11.36
CA ASP A 449 -27.53 12.74 12.49
C ASP A 449 -26.39 13.02 13.49
N GLY A 450 -25.19 12.52 13.22
CA GLY A 450 -24.03 12.71 14.09
C GLY A 450 -24.05 11.83 15.36
N SER A 451 -24.98 10.88 15.47
CA SER A 451 -24.98 9.93 16.58
C SER A 451 -23.95 8.82 16.35
N ASP A 452 -23.03 8.60 17.30
CA ASP A 452 -22.11 7.44 17.31
C ASP A 452 -22.89 6.19 17.71
N ALA A 453 -23.78 5.72 16.82
CA ALA A 453 -24.63 4.56 17.06
C ALA A 453 -23.84 3.25 17.28
N GLY A 454 -22.55 3.24 16.98
CA GLY A 454 -21.67 2.07 17.11
C GLY A 454 -20.61 2.17 18.22
N GLY A 455 -20.42 3.32 18.86
CA GLY A 455 -19.36 3.54 19.86
C GLY A 455 -17.94 3.46 19.27
N THR A 456 -17.78 3.75 17.97
CA THR A 456 -16.50 3.59 17.27
C THR A 456 -15.83 4.90 16.87
N ALA A 457 -16.48 6.05 17.06
CA ALA A 457 -15.98 7.36 16.64
C ALA A 457 -14.58 7.69 17.22
N ALA A 458 -14.33 7.33 18.48
CA ALA A 458 -13.04 7.56 19.13
C ALA A 458 -11.87 6.82 18.45
N ALA A 459 -12.14 5.77 17.70
CA ALA A 459 -11.14 4.98 16.99
C ALA A 459 -10.73 5.60 15.64
N ARG A 460 -11.57 6.49 15.09
CA ARG A 460 -11.36 7.11 13.79
C ARG A 460 -10.06 7.92 13.76
N GLY A 461 -9.20 7.60 12.80
CA GLY A 461 -7.89 8.26 12.65
C GLY A 461 -6.80 7.79 13.61
N VAL A 462 -7.14 7.16 14.75
CA VAL A 462 -6.15 6.71 15.75
C VAL A 462 -5.90 5.21 15.69
N VAL A 463 -6.88 4.39 15.29
CA VAL A 463 -6.68 2.97 15.01
C VAL A 463 -6.05 2.82 13.62
N ARG A 464 -4.98 2.04 13.56
CA ARG A 464 -4.33 1.60 12.33
C ARG A 464 -4.26 0.09 12.36
N ALA A 465 -4.95 -0.60 11.45
CA ALA A 465 -5.03 -2.04 11.55
C ALA A 465 -5.17 -2.75 10.20
N LYS A 466 -4.58 -3.94 10.14
CA LYS A 466 -4.81 -4.91 9.08
C LYS A 466 -6.07 -5.70 9.38
N THR A 467 -6.97 -5.77 8.41
CA THR A 467 -8.16 -6.60 8.45
C THR A 467 -7.91 -7.99 7.88
N GLY A 468 -8.64 -8.97 8.35
CA GLY A 468 -8.70 -10.29 7.73
C GLY A 468 -10.14 -10.79 7.72
N THR A 469 -10.57 -11.37 6.60
CA THR A 469 -11.92 -11.93 6.46
C THR A 469 -11.91 -13.12 5.52
N LEU A 470 -12.46 -14.23 6.01
CA LEU A 470 -12.89 -15.39 5.23
C LEU A 470 -14.28 -15.79 5.71
N THR A 471 -14.95 -16.71 5.05
CA THR A 471 -16.24 -17.22 5.53
C THR A 471 -16.10 -17.76 6.95
N GLY A 472 -16.85 -17.22 7.91
CA GLY A 472 -16.79 -17.58 9.32
C GLY A 472 -15.56 -17.07 10.08
N VAL A 473 -14.66 -16.31 9.47
CA VAL A 473 -13.44 -15.79 10.10
C VAL A 473 -13.37 -14.27 9.93
N ASN A 474 -13.21 -13.55 11.03
CA ASN A 474 -12.85 -12.14 11.01
C ASN A 474 -11.66 -11.90 11.93
N SER A 475 -10.78 -11.00 11.54
CA SER A 475 -9.60 -10.63 12.31
C SER A 475 -9.24 -9.15 12.13
N LEU A 476 -8.65 -8.57 13.16
CA LEU A 476 -8.17 -7.20 13.17
C LEU A 476 -6.91 -7.12 14.02
N ALA A 477 -5.78 -6.72 13.43
CA ALA A 477 -4.52 -6.61 14.15
C ALA A 477 -3.82 -5.31 13.77
N GLY A 478 -3.38 -4.54 14.76
CA GLY A 478 -2.84 -3.22 14.50
C GLY A 478 -2.36 -2.49 15.74
N THR A 479 -2.26 -1.19 15.60
CA THR A 479 -1.88 -0.26 16.66
C THR A 479 -2.97 0.78 16.90
N VAL A 480 -3.01 1.29 18.11
CA VAL A 480 -3.94 2.34 18.54
C VAL A 480 -3.27 3.25 19.57
N VAL A 481 -3.57 4.52 19.51
CA VAL A 481 -3.23 5.46 20.57
C VAL A 481 -4.41 5.56 21.51
N ASP A 482 -4.21 5.24 22.80
CA ASP A 482 -5.25 5.31 23.80
C ASP A 482 -5.58 6.75 24.24
N ALA A 483 -6.58 6.91 25.11
CA ALA A 483 -7.02 8.22 25.60
C ALA A 483 -5.95 8.99 26.39
N ASP A 484 -4.96 8.30 26.95
CA ASP A 484 -3.82 8.88 27.67
C ASP A 484 -2.62 9.17 26.73
N GLY A 485 -2.74 8.93 25.41
CA GLY A 485 -1.69 9.17 24.40
C GLY A 485 -0.66 8.04 24.29
N ARG A 486 -0.97 6.84 24.82
CA ARG A 486 -0.06 5.70 24.79
C ARG A 486 -0.30 4.83 23.57
N LEU A 487 0.77 4.41 22.92
CA LEU A 487 0.70 3.50 21.78
C LEU A 487 0.59 2.06 22.25
N LEU A 488 -0.48 1.39 21.85
CA LEU A 488 -0.77 0.00 22.12
C LEU A 488 -0.80 -0.81 20.83
N ALA A 489 -0.37 -2.07 20.88
CA ALA A 489 -0.53 -3.04 19.81
C ALA A 489 -1.63 -4.03 20.20
N PHE A 490 -2.47 -4.42 19.25
CA PHE A 490 -3.55 -5.36 19.49
C PHE A 490 -3.72 -6.36 18.36
N ALA A 491 -4.28 -7.52 18.67
CA ALA A 491 -4.75 -8.50 17.70
C ALA A 491 -6.01 -9.20 18.23
N PHE A 492 -7.05 -9.22 17.42
CA PHE A 492 -8.35 -9.81 17.71
C PHE A 492 -8.76 -10.75 16.60
N PHE A 493 -9.22 -11.95 16.97
CA PHE A 493 -9.69 -12.95 16.00
C PHE A 493 -11.01 -13.55 16.46
N THR A 494 -11.86 -13.87 15.51
CA THR A 494 -13.06 -14.63 15.74
C THR A 494 -13.25 -15.70 14.67
N MET A 495 -13.76 -16.83 15.11
CA MET A 495 -13.98 -18.03 14.29
C MET A 495 -15.46 -18.38 14.33
N ASP A 496 -15.91 -19.12 13.29
CA ASP A 496 -17.27 -19.63 13.16
C ASP A 496 -18.38 -18.57 13.32
N ALA A 497 -18.04 -17.30 12.98
CA ALA A 497 -19.00 -16.22 12.95
C ALA A 497 -20.01 -16.44 11.80
N THR A 498 -21.28 -16.43 12.11
CA THR A 498 -22.37 -16.58 11.12
C THR A 498 -22.79 -15.26 10.48
N ASP A 499 -22.60 -14.15 11.22
CA ASP A 499 -22.79 -12.78 10.74
C ASP A 499 -21.43 -12.10 10.51
N ARG A 500 -21.02 -12.03 9.24
CA ARG A 500 -19.74 -11.44 8.82
C ARG A 500 -19.65 -9.94 9.17
N THR A 501 -20.72 -9.21 8.96
CA THR A 501 -20.76 -7.76 9.19
C THR A 501 -20.75 -7.47 10.69
N GLY A 502 -21.66 -8.10 11.43
CA GLY A 502 -21.73 -7.95 12.89
C GLY A 502 -20.45 -8.37 13.62
N ALA A 503 -19.76 -9.41 13.11
CA ALA A 503 -18.45 -9.81 13.63
C ALA A 503 -17.38 -8.72 13.36
N GLY A 504 -17.36 -8.14 12.17
CA GLY A 504 -16.48 -7.03 11.82
C GLY A 504 -16.70 -5.82 12.72
N ASP A 505 -17.95 -5.43 12.90
CA ASP A 505 -18.36 -4.30 13.76
C ASP A 505 -18.03 -4.56 15.24
N ALA A 506 -18.12 -5.82 15.69
CA ALA A 506 -17.73 -6.18 17.05
C ALA A 506 -16.21 -6.02 17.27
N LEU A 507 -15.40 -6.42 16.30
CA LEU A 507 -13.94 -6.20 16.36
C LEU A 507 -13.59 -4.70 16.32
N ASP A 508 -14.35 -3.88 15.57
CA ASP A 508 -14.17 -2.42 15.54
C ASP A 508 -14.49 -1.79 16.89
N ARG A 509 -15.57 -2.23 17.54
CA ARG A 509 -15.90 -1.79 18.91
C ARG A 509 -14.82 -2.19 19.92
N MET A 510 -14.23 -3.37 19.80
CA MET A 510 -13.11 -3.76 20.67
C MET A 510 -11.90 -2.83 20.47
N ALA A 511 -11.54 -2.51 19.22
CA ALA A 511 -10.43 -1.58 18.95
C ALA A 511 -10.76 -0.15 19.43
N ALA A 512 -12.02 0.29 19.31
CA ALA A 512 -12.49 1.58 19.82
C ALA A 512 -12.47 1.63 21.36
N ALA A 513 -12.83 0.53 22.03
CA ALA A 513 -12.74 0.44 23.48
C ALA A 513 -11.28 0.60 23.97
N VAL A 514 -10.31 0.00 23.24
CA VAL A 514 -8.88 0.21 23.54
C VAL A 514 -8.46 1.66 23.26
N ALA A 515 -8.97 2.29 22.18
CA ALA A 515 -8.70 3.70 21.88
C ALA A 515 -9.22 4.66 22.97
N SER A 516 -10.41 4.38 23.50
CA SER A 516 -11.05 5.20 24.53
C SER A 516 -10.54 4.92 25.94
N CYS A 517 -9.68 3.92 26.08
CA CYS A 517 -9.28 3.41 27.40
C CYS A 517 -8.32 4.38 28.09
N GLY A 518 -8.82 5.12 29.09
CA GLY A 518 -8.05 5.66 30.21
C GLY A 518 -8.05 4.67 31.39
N CYS A 519 -7.93 3.39 31.11
CA CYS A 519 -8.19 2.24 32.00
C CYS A 519 -7.19 2.15 33.15
N ARG A 520 -7.52 2.77 34.26
CA ARG A 520 -6.69 2.79 35.49
C ARG A 520 -7.19 1.80 36.54
#